data_b49e5985acd1eef48393844226310d8a
#
_entry.id   b49e5985acd1eef48393844226310d8a
#
_cell.length_a   1.000
_cell.length_b   1.000
_cell.length_c   1.000
_cell.angle_alpha   90.00
_cell.angle_beta   90.00
_cell.angle_gamma   90.00
#
_symmetry.space_group_name_H-M   'P 1'
#
loop_
_entity.id
_entity.type
_entity.pdbx_description
1 polymer ?
#
loop_
_entity_poly.entity_id
_entity_poly.type
_entity_poly.pdbx_seq_one_letter_code
_entity_poly.pdbx_strand_id
1 'polypeptide(L)'
;MKKLSLYMLLGLLFCNVAFAVSLESILEKANLYTVVINNSIEKPFIEDGYGGSGTGFLVDKKKGLIITNAHVSGHSPAFNEVNFKNQEPVPAKQVYIDAELDLAILKIDPALIPAEAIEGKMECSFNYKQGANTVAFGHPHGRNFTITRGIISGIDYAKLAGFEAIQTDTPINPGNSGGPFIDIATGLIIGISSFGLEDTEGLNFALPSHHVCKVLSLFQEGRDPSPLNFNVLFASDDRLREHLLVSTVLDNSSRLKISDNIVEANGIKVTNPTALSTATRGNNKVELVVLRNGKKININTQLKTKGSLTKRRGLVLSNALISNKLSSNYSGISEQIFNSQKHLVVQSVEAGVASGKLKSRDIIMYVDGKKIKYLDDLYAYLNNKKQAEFFLRRASFFNDKIVFYDRYEKVKIEDLKFLEFNK
;
A
#
# COMPACT_ATOMS: atom_id res chain seq x y z
N MET A 1 33.44 -40.29 45.88
CA MET A 1 32.82 -40.46 44.55
C MET A 1 31.29 -40.34 44.47
N LYS A 2 30.52 -40.44 45.57
CA LYS A 2 29.04 -40.31 45.56
C LYS A 2 28.50 -38.87 45.56
N LYS A 3 29.31 -37.85 45.94
CA LYS A 3 28.85 -36.40 45.89
C LYS A 3 28.99 -35.73 44.56
N LEU A 4 29.87 -36.19 43.65
CA LEU A 4 30.05 -35.59 42.33
C LEU A 4 28.91 -35.94 41.35
N SER A 5 28.28 -37.11 41.55
CA SER A 5 27.17 -37.57 40.73
C SER A 5 25.85 -36.80 40.97
N LEU A 6 25.66 -36.28 42.22
CA LEU A 6 24.44 -35.53 42.55
C LEU A 6 24.45 -34.12 42.00
N TYR A 7 25.61 -33.47 41.89
CA TYR A 7 25.71 -32.12 41.26
C TYR A 7 25.60 -32.18 39.75
N MET A 8 26.00 -33.25 39.09
CA MET A 8 25.78 -33.46 37.65
C MET A 8 24.28 -33.69 37.32
N LEU A 9 23.54 -34.36 38.22
CA LEU A 9 22.09 -34.57 38.02
C LEU A 9 21.26 -33.31 38.29
N LEU A 10 21.68 -32.45 39.26
CA LEU A 10 21.04 -31.16 39.49
C LEU A 10 21.35 -30.13 38.37
N GLY A 11 22.52 -30.22 37.75
CA GLY A 11 22.88 -29.33 36.61
C GLY A 11 22.11 -29.62 35.32
N LEU A 12 21.59 -30.83 35.15
CA LEU A 12 20.77 -31.22 34.00
C LEU A 12 19.28 -30.83 34.13
N LEU A 13 18.83 -30.42 35.32
CA LEU A 13 17.44 -29.99 35.59
C LEU A 13 17.21 -28.49 35.35
N PHE A 14 18.28 -27.70 35.07
CA PHE A 14 18.18 -26.35 34.54
C PHE A 14 18.20 -26.35 32.99
N CYS A 15 17.62 -27.37 32.39
CA CYS A 15 17.34 -27.39 30.97
C CYS A 15 16.27 -26.33 30.70
N ASN A 16 16.65 -25.29 30.00
CA ASN A 16 15.82 -24.21 29.50
C ASN A 16 14.38 -24.66 29.22
N VAL A 17 13.47 -24.43 30.15
CA VAL A 17 12.05 -24.40 29.86
C VAL A 17 11.84 -23.09 29.07
N ALA A 18 12.14 -23.13 27.79
CA ALA A 18 11.58 -22.16 26.89
C ALA A 18 10.06 -22.34 27.01
N PHE A 19 9.42 -21.48 27.80
CA PHE A 19 7.97 -21.44 27.83
C PHE A 19 7.52 -21.14 26.39
N ALA A 20 7.09 -22.16 25.67
CA ALA A 20 6.40 -22.00 24.42
C ALA A 20 5.20 -21.09 24.70
N VAL A 21 5.16 -19.95 24.05
CA VAL A 21 4.03 -19.01 24.20
C VAL A 21 2.78 -19.78 23.77
N SER A 22 1.79 -19.91 24.66
CA SER A 22 0.56 -20.61 24.30
C SER A 22 -0.22 -19.81 23.26
N LEU A 23 -0.88 -20.50 22.33
CA LEU A 23 -1.75 -19.87 21.35
C LEU A 23 -2.80 -18.99 22.04
N GLU A 24 -3.37 -19.45 23.16
CA GLU A 24 -4.33 -18.70 23.96
C GLU A 24 -3.76 -17.34 24.42
N SER A 25 -2.54 -17.32 24.99
CA SER A 25 -1.88 -16.08 25.41
C SER A 25 -1.58 -15.14 24.24
N ILE A 26 -1.26 -15.69 23.04
CA ILE A 26 -1.09 -14.87 21.81
C ILE A 26 -2.41 -14.19 21.46
N LEU A 27 -3.52 -14.95 21.48
CA LEU A 27 -4.84 -14.43 21.11
C LEU A 27 -5.37 -13.41 22.12
N GLU A 28 -5.15 -13.63 23.42
CA GLU A 28 -5.46 -12.65 24.45
C GLU A 28 -4.77 -11.32 24.17
N LYS A 29 -3.46 -11.35 23.89
CA LYS A 29 -2.70 -10.14 23.53
C LYS A 29 -3.17 -9.54 22.22
N ALA A 30 -3.44 -10.36 21.20
CA ALA A 30 -3.91 -9.87 19.89
C ALA A 30 -5.24 -9.10 20.01
N ASN A 31 -6.14 -9.54 20.89
CA ASN A 31 -7.38 -8.81 21.17
C ASN A 31 -7.16 -7.40 21.73
N LEU A 32 -6.01 -7.13 22.39
CA LEU A 32 -5.74 -5.84 23.01
C LEU A 32 -5.14 -4.81 22.06
N TYR A 33 -4.59 -5.23 20.93
CA TYR A 33 -4.02 -4.31 19.95
C TYR A 33 -4.73 -4.33 18.59
N THR A 34 -5.55 -5.33 18.29
CA THR A 34 -6.25 -5.42 17.02
C THR A 34 -7.52 -4.59 17.04
N VAL A 35 -7.84 -3.97 15.92
CA VAL A 35 -9.00 -3.10 15.75
C VAL A 35 -9.74 -3.44 14.47
N VAL A 36 -11.04 -3.21 14.47
CA VAL A 36 -11.85 -3.16 13.25
C VAL A 36 -11.73 -1.77 12.64
N ILE A 37 -11.63 -1.70 11.32
CA ILE A 37 -11.63 -0.45 10.58
C ILE A 37 -12.82 -0.46 9.63
N ASN A 38 -13.64 0.58 9.70
CA ASN A 38 -14.69 0.87 8.75
C ASN A 38 -14.35 2.15 8.01
N ASN A 39 -14.48 2.16 6.70
CA ASN A 39 -14.28 3.35 5.89
C ASN A 39 -15.51 3.67 5.05
N SER A 40 -15.71 4.95 4.79
CA SER A 40 -16.65 5.44 3.78
C SER A 40 -15.99 6.52 2.93
N ILE A 41 -16.18 6.46 1.61
CA ILE A 41 -15.56 7.32 0.63
C ILE A 41 -16.66 8.08 -0.11
N GLU A 42 -16.68 9.39 0.02
CA GLU A 42 -17.67 10.23 -0.68
C GLU A 42 -17.42 10.23 -2.20
N LYS A 43 -16.16 10.42 -2.61
CA LYS A 43 -15.76 10.46 -4.03
C LYS A 43 -14.46 9.69 -4.23
N PRO A 44 -14.52 8.51 -4.86
CA PRO A 44 -13.35 7.68 -5.04
C PRO A 44 -12.38 8.28 -6.08
N PHE A 45 -11.09 8.33 -5.74
CA PHE A 45 -9.99 8.64 -6.68
C PHE A 45 -9.68 7.49 -7.63
N ILE A 46 -10.18 6.31 -7.31
CA ILE A 46 -10.07 5.08 -8.11
C ILE A 46 -11.39 4.32 -8.00
N GLU A 47 -11.60 3.30 -8.85
CA GLU A 47 -12.84 2.52 -8.91
C GLU A 47 -12.98 1.50 -7.74
N ASP A 48 -12.41 1.75 -6.57
CA ASP A 48 -12.39 0.81 -5.42
C ASP A 48 -13.68 0.77 -4.59
N GLY A 49 -14.75 1.41 -5.07
CA GLY A 49 -16.02 1.50 -4.33
C GLY A 49 -16.08 2.64 -3.32
N TYR A 50 -17.22 2.72 -2.61
CA TYR A 50 -17.56 3.85 -1.73
C TYR A 50 -17.33 3.57 -0.25
N GLY A 51 -16.70 2.46 0.08
CA GLY A 51 -16.37 2.10 1.45
C GLY A 51 -16.18 0.60 1.66
N GLY A 52 -15.76 0.23 2.85
CA GLY A 52 -15.49 -1.14 3.22
C GLY A 52 -15.15 -1.31 4.69
N SER A 53 -14.84 -2.53 5.05
CA SER A 53 -14.42 -2.89 6.40
C SER A 53 -13.23 -3.84 6.34
N GLY A 54 -12.34 -3.73 7.30
CA GLY A 54 -11.20 -4.61 7.48
C GLY A 54 -10.64 -4.53 8.89
N THR A 55 -9.40 -4.88 9.02
CA THR A 55 -8.70 -4.97 10.29
C THR A 55 -7.48 -4.05 10.31
N GLY A 56 -7.04 -3.67 11.48
CA GLY A 56 -5.78 -2.99 11.73
C GLY A 56 -5.24 -3.36 13.12
N PHE A 57 -4.08 -2.80 13.47
CA PHE A 57 -3.53 -3.00 14.80
C PHE A 57 -2.72 -1.78 15.27
N LEU A 58 -2.79 -1.54 16.59
CA LEU A 58 -2.11 -0.44 17.25
C LEU A 58 -0.60 -0.71 17.35
N VAL A 59 0.24 0.23 16.88
CA VAL A 59 1.70 0.12 16.89
C VAL A 59 2.41 1.21 17.68
N ASP A 60 1.72 2.30 18.00
CA ASP A 60 2.25 3.39 18.83
C ASP A 60 1.08 4.01 19.61
N LYS A 61 0.95 3.61 20.87
CA LYS A 61 -0.14 4.07 21.75
C LYS A 61 0.00 5.55 22.08
N LYS A 62 1.24 6.04 22.21
CA LYS A 62 1.49 7.45 22.57
C LYS A 62 1.13 8.41 21.44
N LYS A 63 1.36 8.00 20.20
CA LYS A 63 1.05 8.79 19.00
C LYS A 63 -0.30 8.43 18.37
N GLY A 64 -0.96 7.38 18.84
CA GLY A 64 -2.24 6.88 18.31
C GLY A 64 -2.11 6.28 16.91
N LEU A 65 -0.99 5.59 16.60
CA LEU A 65 -0.75 5.07 15.26
C LEU A 65 -1.25 3.62 15.12
N ILE A 66 -2.00 3.41 14.04
CA ILE A 66 -2.56 2.11 13.65
C ILE A 66 -2.09 1.76 12.26
N ILE A 67 -1.67 0.53 12.07
CA ILE A 67 -1.29 -0.04 10.77
C ILE A 67 -2.46 -0.82 10.19
N THR A 68 -2.64 -0.71 8.88
CA THR A 68 -3.60 -1.48 8.08
C THR A 68 -3.18 -1.52 6.61
N ASN A 69 -3.95 -2.19 5.75
CA ASN A 69 -3.76 -2.09 4.31
C ASN A 69 -4.31 -0.77 3.74
N ALA A 70 -3.74 -0.31 2.63
CA ALA A 70 -4.21 0.87 1.92
C ALA A 70 -5.64 0.68 1.38
N HIS A 71 -5.96 -0.50 0.83
CA HIS A 71 -7.30 -0.81 0.33
C HIS A 71 -8.35 -0.86 1.46
N VAL A 72 -7.94 -1.18 2.72
CA VAL A 72 -8.84 -1.16 3.89
C VAL A 72 -9.13 0.26 4.33
N SER A 73 -8.13 1.15 4.38
CA SER A 73 -8.34 2.55 4.75
C SER A 73 -8.94 3.41 3.64
N GLY A 74 -8.91 2.89 2.40
CA GLY A 74 -9.22 3.61 1.17
C GLY A 74 -8.02 4.33 0.57
N HIS A 75 -7.86 4.23 -0.76
CA HIS A 75 -6.85 4.97 -1.53
C HIS A 75 -7.27 6.43 -1.83
N SER A 76 -8.44 6.80 -1.38
CA SER A 76 -9.10 8.10 -1.56
C SER A 76 -9.30 8.76 -0.21
N PRO A 77 -9.58 10.08 -0.18
CA PRO A 77 -10.06 10.72 1.04
C PRO A 77 -11.28 9.97 1.58
N ALA A 78 -11.15 9.42 2.78
CA ALA A 78 -12.16 8.59 3.40
C ALA A 78 -12.41 9.03 4.84
N PHE A 79 -13.64 8.89 5.29
CA PHE A 79 -13.96 8.88 6.71
C PHE A 79 -13.68 7.49 7.25
N ASN A 80 -12.73 7.39 8.17
CA ASN A 80 -12.35 6.14 8.80
C ASN A 80 -12.77 6.13 10.27
N GLU A 81 -13.29 5.02 10.73
CA GLU A 81 -13.55 4.72 12.14
C GLU A 81 -12.77 3.47 12.54
N VAL A 82 -12.22 3.54 13.74
CA VAL A 82 -11.47 2.46 14.37
C VAL A 82 -12.21 2.00 15.61
N ASN A 83 -12.44 0.70 15.72
CA ASN A 83 -13.17 0.11 16.82
C ASN A 83 -12.28 -0.93 17.53
N PHE A 84 -11.91 -0.66 18.78
CA PHE A 84 -11.29 -1.64 19.69
C PHE A 84 -12.36 -2.61 20.20
N LYS A 85 -11.93 -3.80 20.58
CA LYS A 85 -12.86 -4.83 21.09
C LYS A 85 -13.71 -4.30 22.26
N ASN A 86 -15.04 -4.43 22.14
CA ASN A 86 -16.02 -3.99 23.13
C ASN A 86 -15.98 -2.47 23.45
N GLN A 87 -15.49 -1.64 22.50
CA GLN A 87 -15.46 -0.19 22.63
C GLN A 87 -16.29 0.46 21.51
N GLU A 88 -16.67 1.73 21.71
CA GLU A 88 -17.31 2.52 20.66
C GLU A 88 -16.30 2.90 19.56
N PRO A 89 -16.74 3.03 18.30
CA PRO A 89 -15.90 3.49 17.21
C PRO A 89 -15.32 4.89 17.46
N VAL A 90 -14.06 5.08 17.12
CA VAL A 90 -13.39 6.40 17.20
C VAL A 90 -12.92 6.83 15.81
N PRO A 91 -13.03 8.14 15.47
CA PRO A 91 -12.60 8.63 14.17
C PRO A 91 -11.08 8.55 14.01
N ALA A 92 -10.66 8.17 12.80
CA ALA A 92 -9.24 8.00 12.44
C ALA A 92 -8.89 8.78 11.16
N LYS A 93 -7.71 9.39 11.16
CA LYS A 93 -7.18 10.13 10.00
C LYS A 93 -6.18 9.28 9.23
N GLN A 94 -6.27 9.30 7.90
CA GLN A 94 -5.27 8.72 7.01
C GLN A 94 -4.03 9.62 6.99
N VAL A 95 -2.96 9.26 7.73
CA VAL A 95 -1.75 10.09 7.81
C VAL A 95 -0.65 9.68 6.84
N TYR A 96 -0.68 8.43 6.37
CA TYR A 96 0.22 7.92 5.33
C TYR A 96 -0.45 6.78 4.57
N ILE A 97 -0.30 6.76 3.25
CA ILE A 97 -0.75 5.68 2.37
C ILE A 97 0.34 5.38 1.35
N ASP A 98 0.75 4.12 1.30
CA ASP A 98 1.71 3.57 0.35
C ASP A 98 1.01 2.61 -0.59
N ALA A 99 0.81 3.03 -1.83
CA ALA A 99 0.15 2.19 -2.82
C ALA A 99 1.00 1.02 -3.32
N GLU A 100 2.35 1.10 -3.20
CA GLU A 100 3.24 0.02 -3.65
C GLU A 100 3.27 -1.15 -2.68
N LEU A 101 3.09 -0.88 -1.39
CA LEU A 101 3.05 -1.89 -0.34
C LEU A 101 1.63 -2.25 0.10
N ASP A 102 0.61 -1.60 -0.49
CA ASP A 102 -0.76 -1.69 0.03
C ASP A 102 -0.82 -1.45 1.55
N LEU A 103 -0.11 -0.40 2.01
CA LEU A 103 0.08 -0.08 3.43
C LEU A 103 -0.51 1.28 3.76
N ALA A 104 -1.22 1.38 4.89
CA ALA A 104 -1.68 2.64 5.44
C ALA A 104 -1.32 2.79 6.93
N ILE A 105 -1.05 4.05 7.33
CA ILE A 105 -0.96 4.46 8.73
C ILE A 105 -2.15 5.37 9.00
N LEU A 106 -2.98 4.94 9.93
CA LEU A 106 -4.07 5.75 10.49
C LEU A 106 -3.61 6.36 11.82
N LYS A 107 -4.20 7.50 12.16
CA LYS A 107 -3.97 8.18 13.43
C LYS A 107 -5.31 8.47 14.12
N ILE A 108 -5.42 8.05 15.37
CA ILE A 108 -6.52 8.38 16.28
C ILE A 108 -6.02 9.31 17.38
N ASP A 109 -6.94 9.95 18.10
CA ASP A 109 -6.59 10.68 19.31
C ASP A 109 -6.12 9.68 20.39
N PRO A 110 -4.90 9.81 20.93
CA PRO A 110 -4.39 8.92 21.98
C PRO A 110 -5.29 8.88 23.24
N ALA A 111 -6.03 9.94 23.52
CA ALA A 111 -6.96 10.00 24.66
C ALA A 111 -8.17 9.05 24.49
N LEU A 112 -8.46 8.62 23.28
CA LEU A 112 -9.56 7.69 22.96
C LEU A 112 -9.10 6.22 22.91
N ILE A 113 -7.82 5.95 23.18
CA ILE A 113 -7.30 4.58 23.22
C ILE A 113 -7.64 3.95 24.57
N PRO A 114 -8.25 2.75 24.62
CA PRO A 114 -8.56 2.08 25.87
C PRO A 114 -7.32 1.90 26.76
N ALA A 115 -7.48 2.01 28.06
CA ALA A 115 -6.37 1.91 29.02
C ALA A 115 -5.65 0.54 28.91
N GLU A 116 -6.41 -0.53 28.71
CA GLU A 116 -5.95 -1.91 28.54
C GLU A 116 -5.28 -2.19 27.20
N ALA A 117 -5.50 -1.35 26.17
CA ALA A 117 -4.89 -1.57 24.87
C ALA A 117 -3.36 -1.53 24.95
N ILE A 118 -2.72 -2.43 24.24
CA ILE A 118 -1.26 -2.54 24.12
C ILE A 118 -0.81 -2.34 22.68
N GLU A 119 0.48 -2.20 22.46
CA GLU A 119 1.07 -2.14 21.11
C GLU A 119 1.35 -3.54 20.58
N GLY A 120 1.00 -3.80 19.32
CA GLY A 120 1.40 -4.99 18.59
C GLY A 120 2.89 -4.96 18.29
N LYS A 121 3.63 -6.01 18.65
CA LYS A 121 5.08 -6.12 18.43
C LYS A 121 5.37 -6.82 17.12
N MET A 122 6.10 -6.15 16.22
CA MET A 122 6.48 -6.67 14.91
C MET A 122 7.89 -7.27 14.92
N GLU A 123 8.08 -8.34 14.15
CA GLU A 123 9.40 -8.89 13.80
C GLU A 123 9.98 -8.06 12.64
N CYS A 124 11.06 -7.32 12.87
CA CYS A 124 11.61 -6.38 11.90
C CYS A 124 12.90 -6.85 11.20
N SER A 125 13.45 -8.03 11.61
CA SER A 125 14.75 -8.51 11.15
C SER A 125 14.69 -9.52 9.98
N PHE A 126 13.52 -9.71 9.36
CA PHE A 126 13.34 -10.69 8.27
C PHE A 126 13.72 -12.12 8.65
N ASN A 127 13.31 -12.55 9.84
CA ASN A 127 13.61 -13.90 10.35
C ASN A 127 12.41 -14.84 10.21
N TYR A 128 11.93 -15.04 8.99
CA TYR A 128 10.81 -15.94 8.69
C TYR A 128 11.31 -17.28 8.18
N LYS A 129 10.67 -18.38 8.61
CA LYS A 129 11.03 -19.72 8.17
C LYS A 129 9.85 -20.38 7.47
N GLN A 130 10.07 -20.91 6.27
CA GLN A 130 9.12 -21.77 5.60
C GLN A 130 8.73 -22.95 6.51
N GLY A 131 7.44 -23.26 6.58
CA GLY A 131 6.88 -24.25 7.49
C GLY A 131 6.59 -23.75 8.91
N ALA A 132 6.94 -22.50 9.25
CA ALA A 132 6.56 -21.92 10.56
C ALA A 132 5.03 -21.78 10.68
N ASN A 133 4.48 -22.15 11.86
CA ASN A 133 3.05 -22.04 12.13
C ASN A 133 2.64 -20.60 12.34
N THR A 134 1.53 -20.21 11.71
CA THR A 134 1.03 -18.84 11.71
C THR A 134 -0.45 -18.75 12.01
N VAL A 135 -0.89 -17.59 12.47
CA VAL A 135 -2.30 -17.21 12.57
C VAL A 135 -2.52 -15.85 11.93
N ALA A 136 -3.61 -15.72 11.18
CA ALA A 136 -4.18 -14.43 10.80
C ALA A 136 -5.30 -14.10 11.80
N PHE A 137 -5.26 -12.89 12.34
CA PHE A 137 -6.22 -12.41 13.33
C PHE A 137 -6.95 -11.19 12.79
N GLY A 138 -8.29 -11.22 12.80
CA GLY A 138 -9.05 -10.14 12.19
C GLY A 138 -10.55 -10.23 12.38
N HIS A 139 -11.27 -9.57 11.48
CA HIS A 139 -12.72 -9.35 11.53
C HIS A 139 -13.42 -9.84 10.25
N PRO A 140 -13.32 -11.12 9.89
CA PRO A 140 -13.90 -11.60 8.64
C PRO A 140 -15.42 -11.60 8.67
N HIS A 141 -16.05 -11.15 7.57
CA HIS A 141 -17.50 -11.15 7.37
C HIS A 141 -18.31 -10.51 8.50
N GLY A 142 -17.78 -9.46 9.15
CA GLY A 142 -18.46 -8.79 10.27
C GLY A 142 -18.45 -9.58 11.58
N ARG A 143 -17.68 -10.68 11.68
CA ARG A 143 -17.51 -11.47 12.91
C ARG A 143 -16.30 -10.94 13.67
N ASN A 144 -16.54 -10.38 14.84
CA ASN A 144 -15.51 -9.78 15.64
C ASN A 144 -14.42 -10.80 16.06
N PHE A 145 -13.16 -10.47 15.75
CA PHE A 145 -11.97 -11.08 16.30
C PHE A 145 -11.92 -12.60 16.16
N THR A 146 -11.91 -13.06 14.92
CA THR A 146 -11.70 -14.46 14.57
C THR A 146 -10.25 -14.74 14.18
N ILE A 147 -9.88 -16.01 14.18
CA ILE A 147 -8.56 -16.49 13.79
C ILE A 147 -8.68 -17.52 12.68
N THR A 148 -7.68 -17.53 11.81
CA THR A 148 -7.39 -18.66 10.93
C THR A 148 -5.95 -19.10 11.17
N ARG A 149 -5.63 -20.38 10.95
CA ARG A 149 -4.30 -20.96 11.21
C ARG A 149 -3.78 -21.68 9.98
N GLY A 150 -2.46 -21.62 9.80
CA GLY A 150 -1.74 -22.31 8.74
C GLY A 150 -0.23 -22.22 8.96
N ILE A 151 0.54 -22.24 7.86
CA ILE A 151 2.01 -22.14 7.86
C ILE A 151 2.48 -21.11 6.83
N ILE A 152 3.74 -20.69 6.95
CA ILE A 152 4.45 -19.99 5.86
C ILE A 152 4.76 -21.01 4.78
N SER A 153 4.16 -20.84 3.59
CA SER A 153 4.43 -21.67 2.41
C SER A 153 5.66 -21.22 1.64
N GLY A 154 5.96 -19.92 1.66
CA GLY A 154 7.11 -19.33 0.99
C GLY A 154 7.18 -17.82 1.16
N ILE A 155 8.23 -17.21 0.62
CA ILE A 155 8.38 -15.76 0.52
C ILE A 155 8.85 -15.47 -0.89
N ASP A 156 8.09 -14.68 -1.62
CA ASP A 156 8.40 -14.35 -3.01
C ASP A 156 7.75 -13.02 -3.41
N TYR A 157 8.20 -12.46 -4.55
CA TYR A 157 7.53 -11.32 -5.15
C TYR A 157 6.20 -11.75 -5.76
N ALA A 158 5.12 -11.38 -5.10
CA ALA A 158 3.77 -11.69 -5.56
C ALA A 158 3.37 -10.69 -6.66
N LYS A 159 3.41 -11.13 -7.92
CA LYS A 159 3.14 -10.29 -9.11
C LYS A 159 1.78 -9.62 -9.07
N LEU A 160 0.76 -10.32 -8.56
CA LEU A 160 -0.60 -9.77 -8.43
C LEU A 160 -0.69 -8.68 -7.38
N ALA A 161 0.10 -8.78 -6.30
CA ALA A 161 0.19 -7.76 -5.26
C ALA A 161 1.08 -6.58 -5.66
N GLY A 162 2.06 -6.82 -6.54
CA GLY A 162 3.09 -5.85 -6.87
C GLY A 162 4.17 -5.67 -5.79
N PHE A 163 4.19 -6.52 -4.75
CA PHE A 163 5.18 -6.47 -3.66
C PHE A 163 5.68 -7.86 -3.25
N GLU A 164 6.81 -7.92 -2.53
CA GLU A 164 7.31 -9.12 -1.89
C GLU A 164 6.35 -9.53 -0.77
N ALA A 165 5.87 -10.77 -0.78
CA ALA A 165 4.86 -11.25 0.13
C ALA A 165 5.24 -12.56 0.79
N ILE A 166 4.79 -12.77 2.01
CA ILE A 166 4.72 -14.08 2.65
C ILE A 166 3.54 -14.82 2.02
N GLN A 167 3.82 -15.91 1.30
CA GLN A 167 2.80 -16.86 0.87
C GLN A 167 2.46 -17.80 2.01
N THR A 168 1.18 -18.09 2.23
CA THR A 168 0.68 -18.92 3.32
C THR A 168 -0.55 -19.71 2.91
N ASP A 169 -0.77 -20.86 3.52
CA ASP A 169 -2.04 -21.59 3.48
C ASP A 169 -3.02 -21.15 4.58
N THR A 170 -2.59 -20.26 5.49
CA THR A 170 -3.48 -19.61 6.46
C THR A 170 -4.60 -18.88 5.72
N PRO A 171 -5.89 -19.24 5.88
CA PRO A 171 -6.97 -18.62 5.14
C PRO A 171 -7.07 -17.11 5.45
N ILE A 172 -6.97 -16.26 4.43
CA ILE A 172 -7.19 -14.81 4.51
C ILE A 172 -8.47 -14.51 3.75
N ASN A 173 -9.52 -14.18 4.49
CA ASN A 173 -10.85 -13.87 3.97
C ASN A 173 -11.12 -12.37 4.05
N PRO A 174 -12.10 -11.84 3.26
CA PRO A 174 -12.53 -10.45 3.38
C PRO A 174 -12.84 -10.08 4.83
N GLY A 175 -12.19 -9.02 5.33
CA GLY A 175 -12.24 -8.57 6.73
C GLY A 175 -10.98 -8.91 7.53
N ASN A 176 -10.17 -9.91 7.17
CA ASN A 176 -8.85 -10.15 7.77
C ASN A 176 -7.78 -9.18 7.24
N SER A 177 -8.00 -8.61 6.04
CA SER A 177 -7.07 -7.65 5.42
C SER A 177 -6.74 -6.50 6.36
N GLY A 178 -5.45 -6.16 6.46
CA GLY A 178 -4.91 -5.15 7.37
C GLY A 178 -4.62 -5.66 8.78
N GLY A 179 -5.08 -6.86 9.12
CA GLY A 179 -4.87 -7.48 10.42
C GLY A 179 -3.49 -8.08 10.61
N PRO A 180 -3.08 -8.32 11.87
CA PRO A 180 -1.80 -8.89 12.18
C PRO A 180 -1.71 -10.35 11.73
N PHE A 181 -0.62 -10.68 11.02
CA PHE A 181 -0.20 -12.02 10.67
C PHE A 181 0.92 -12.44 11.64
N ILE A 182 0.67 -13.43 12.49
CA ILE A 182 1.45 -13.70 13.69
C ILE A 182 2.14 -15.06 13.58
N ASP A 183 3.43 -15.13 13.94
CA ASP A 183 4.16 -16.37 14.15
C ASP A 183 3.82 -16.95 15.53
N ILE A 184 3.32 -18.19 15.56
CA ILE A 184 2.87 -18.85 16.81
C ILE A 184 4.05 -19.14 17.75
N ALA A 185 5.25 -19.39 17.22
CA ALA A 185 6.40 -19.73 18.05
C ALA A 185 6.89 -18.54 18.88
N THR A 186 6.80 -17.34 18.34
CA THR A 186 7.31 -16.12 18.98
C THR A 186 6.22 -15.22 19.53
N GLY A 187 4.99 -15.31 19.00
CA GLY A 187 3.90 -14.36 19.24
C GLY A 187 4.12 -12.99 18.61
N LEU A 188 5.11 -12.84 17.74
CA LEU A 188 5.40 -11.58 17.03
C LEU A 188 4.59 -11.50 15.75
N ILE A 189 4.22 -10.27 15.38
CA ILE A 189 3.60 -9.97 14.09
C ILE A 189 4.70 -10.01 13.03
N ILE A 190 4.58 -10.95 12.09
CA ILE A 190 5.54 -11.16 10.99
C ILE A 190 5.06 -10.57 9.68
N GLY A 191 3.82 -10.08 9.64
CA GLY A 191 3.26 -9.45 8.44
C GLY A 191 1.88 -8.85 8.69
N ILE A 192 1.32 -8.29 7.62
CA ILE A 192 -0.05 -7.79 7.54
C ILE A 192 -0.82 -8.70 6.59
N SER A 193 -1.91 -9.31 7.03
CA SER A 193 -2.81 -10.08 6.15
C SER A 193 -3.31 -9.17 5.04
N SER A 194 -3.17 -9.58 3.77
CA SER A 194 -3.51 -8.69 2.65
C SER A 194 -4.61 -9.29 1.77
N PHE A 195 -4.37 -10.39 1.06
CA PHE A 195 -5.36 -10.97 0.15
C PHE A 195 -5.17 -12.49 -0.02
N GLY A 196 -6.22 -13.17 -0.47
CA GLY A 196 -6.20 -14.52 -1.01
C GLY A 196 -6.55 -14.51 -2.49
N LEU A 197 -6.13 -15.52 -3.23
CA LEU A 197 -6.55 -15.71 -4.60
C LEU A 197 -7.89 -16.45 -4.61
N GLU A 198 -8.89 -15.85 -5.24
CA GLU A 198 -10.18 -16.52 -5.48
C GLU A 198 -9.96 -17.77 -6.34
N ASP A 199 -10.80 -18.78 -6.11
CA ASP A 199 -10.74 -20.08 -6.81
C ASP A 199 -9.45 -20.89 -6.63
N THR A 200 -8.61 -20.58 -5.62
CA THR A 200 -7.42 -21.35 -5.27
C THR A 200 -7.43 -21.71 -3.78
N GLU A 201 -7.06 -22.98 -3.48
CA GLU A 201 -6.87 -23.39 -2.09
C GLU A 201 -5.44 -23.09 -1.62
N GLY A 202 -5.31 -22.46 -0.44
CA GLY A 202 -4.02 -22.28 0.22
C GLY A 202 -3.08 -21.25 -0.39
N LEU A 203 -3.57 -20.38 -1.29
CA LEU A 203 -2.79 -19.28 -1.86
C LEU A 203 -3.23 -17.93 -1.29
N ASN A 204 -2.72 -17.64 -0.10
CA ASN A 204 -2.95 -16.38 0.59
C ASN A 204 -1.62 -15.64 0.80
N PHE A 205 -1.69 -14.33 0.98
CA PHE A 205 -0.53 -13.47 0.99
C PHE A 205 -0.60 -12.43 2.12
N ALA A 206 0.54 -12.23 2.80
CA ALA A 206 0.72 -11.18 3.79
C ALA A 206 1.92 -10.29 3.41
N LEU A 207 1.80 -8.99 3.65
CA LEU A 207 2.93 -8.04 3.52
C LEU A 207 3.91 -8.29 4.67
N PRO A 208 5.20 -8.59 4.40
CA PRO A 208 6.20 -8.84 5.44
C PRO A 208 6.42 -7.64 6.36
N SER A 209 6.48 -7.88 7.67
CA SER A 209 6.59 -6.81 8.68
C SER A 209 7.86 -5.99 8.59
N HIS A 210 8.98 -6.51 8.09
CA HIS A 210 10.21 -5.74 7.96
C HIS A 210 10.07 -4.55 7.00
N HIS A 211 9.25 -4.65 5.94
CA HIS A 211 8.92 -3.51 5.08
C HIS A 211 8.09 -2.47 5.83
N VAL A 212 7.13 -2.95 6.63
CA VAL A 212 6.28 -2.09 7.49
C VAL A 212 7.11 -1.37 8.54
N CYS A 213 8.01 -2.08 9.21
CA CYS A 213 8.94 -1.51 10.20
C CYS A 213 9.78 -0.39 9.60
N LYS A 214 10.29 -0.56 8.38
CA LYS A 214 11.06 0.48 7.69
C LYS A 214 10.23 1.73 7.45
N VAL A 215 9.00 1.58 6.98
CA VAL A 215 8.07 2.70 6.76
C VAL A 215 7.71 3.37 8.08
N LEU A 216 7.33 2.59 9.10
CA LEU A 216 6.92 3.11 10.40
C LEU A 216 8.04 3.87 11.11
N SER A 217 9.28 3.34 11.12
CA SER A 217 10.43 4.01 11.71
C SER A 217 10.67 5.38 11.08
N LEU A 218 10.71 5.45 9.74
CA LEU A 218 10.90 6.72 9.03
C LEU A 218 9.75 7.71 9.32
N PHE A 219 8.51 7.21 9.35
CA PHE A 219 7.35 8.04 9.67
C PHE A 219 7.42 8.60 11.09
N GLN A 220 7.78 7.77 12.07
CA GLN A 220 7.92 8.18 13.47
C GLN A 220 9.07 9.19 13.69
N GLU A 221 10.13 9.11 12.87
CA GLU A 221 11.25 10.06 12.82
C GLU A 221 10.89 11.38 12.10
N GLY A 222 9.69 11.51 11.53
CA GLY A 222 9.28 12.68 10.75
C GLY A 222 9.91 12.75 9.36
N ARG A 223 10.50 11.66 8.87
CA ARG A 223 11.09 11.51 7.53
C ARG A 223 10.06 10.96 6.56
N ASP A 224 10.12 11.38 5.29
CA ASP A 224 9.22 10.85 4.25
C ASP A 224 9.56 9.37 3.96
N PRO A 225 8.67 8.41 4.31
CA PRO A 225 8.91 7.00 4.07
C PRO A 225 8.52 6.56 2.66
N SER A 226 8.07 7.47 1.79
CA SER A 226 7.57 7.14 0.47
C SER A 226 8.65 6.55 -0.43
N PRO A 227 8.30 5.63 -1.34
CA PRO A 227 9.24 5.03 -2.27
C PRO A 227 9.84 6.07 -3.21
N LEU A 228 11.05 5.82 -3.69
CA LEU A 228 11.70 6.67 -4.67
C LEU A 228 11.19 6.40 -6.08
N ASN A 229 11.17 7.44 -6.89
CA ASN A 229 10.84 7.34 -8.32
C ASN A 229 12.13 7.13 -9.15
N PHE A 230 12.37 5.91 -9.59
CA PHE A 230 13.49 5.57 -10.45
C PHE A 230 13.27 5.95 -11.92
N ASN A 231 12.05 6.34 -12.31
CA ASN A 231 11.65 6.64 -13.68
C ASN A 231 11.94 5.49 -14.66
N VAL A 232 11.78 4.26 -14.20
CA VAL A 232 11.92 3.03 -14.99
C VAL A 232 10.79 2.08 -14.66
N LEU A 233 10.58 1.10 -15.57
CA LEU A 233 9.78 -0.09 -15.29
C LEU A 233 10.70 -1.29 -15.25
N PHE A 234 10.34 -2.26 -14.43
CA PHE A 234 11.03 -3.52 -14.32
C PHE A 234 10.36 -4.61 -15.15
N ALA A 235 11.13 -5.57 -15.62
CA ALA A 235 10.61 -6.76 -16.29
C ALA A 235 9.77 -7.59 -15.30
N SER A 236 8.65 -8.10 -15.78
CA SER A 236 7.69 -8.87 -14.97
C SER A 236 7.63 -10.35 -15.38
N ASP A 237 8.67 -10.89 -16.01
CA ASP A 237 8.73 -12.29 -16.42
C ASP A 237 9.05 -13.17 -15.19
N ASP A 238 8.21 -14.18 -14.93
CA ASP A 238 8.39 -15.11 -13.82
C ASP A 238 9.71 -15.90 -13.88
N ARG A 239 10.29 -16.05 -15.06
CA ARG A 239 11.61 -16.68 -15.26
C ARG A 239 12.77 -15.80 -14.78
N LEU A 240 12.51 -14.52 -14.48
CA LEU A 240 13.50 -13.53 -14.07
C LEU A 240 13.35 -13.11 -12.59
N ARG A 241 12.72 -13.95 -11.76
CA ARG A 241 12.40 -13.63 -10.34
C ARG A 241 13.60 -13.20 -9.49
N GLU A 242 14.80 -13.67 -9.86
CA GLU A 242 16.05 -13.29 -9.18
C GLU A 242 16.75 -12.07 -9.79
N HIS A 243 16.12 -11.43 -10.80
CA HIS A 243 16.70 -10.32 -11.54
C HIS A 243 15.80 -9.10 -11.55
N LEU A 244 16.29 -8.01 -10.99
CA LEU A 244 15.62 -6.72 -11.07
C LEU A 244 16.04 -5.99 -12.36
N LEU A 245 15.46 -6.43 -13.47
CA LEU A 245 15.83 -6.01 -14.81
C LEU A 245 15.02 -4.79 -15.27
N VAL A 246 15.69 -3.73 -15.70
CA VAL A 246 15.05 -2.55 -16.29
C VAL A 246 14.52 -2.89 -17.69
N SER A 247 13.20 -2.88 -17.87
CA SER A 247 12.52 -3.12 -19.15
C SER A 247 12.25 -1.84 -19.94
N THR A 248 12.02 -0.73 -19.27
CA THR A 248 11.69 0.56 -19.89
C THR A 248 12.26 1.72 -19.08
N VAL A 249 12.78 2.72 -19.76
CA VAL A 249 13.19 4.01 -19.18
C VAL A 249 12.13 5.03 -19.52
N LEU A 250 11.50 5.63 -18.49
CA LEU A 250 10.36 6.55 -18.65
C LEU A 250 10.79 8.01 -18.84
N ASP A 251 12.02 8.35 -18.42
CA ASP A 251 12.53 9.73 -18.45
C ASP A 251 14.03 9.71 -18.73
N ASN A 252 14.48 10.57 -19.63
CA ASN A 252 15.89 10.73 -19.98
C ASN A 252 16.79 11.20 -18.83
N SER A 253 16.21 11.65 -17.72
CA SER A 253 16.95 11.97 -16.48
C SER A 253 17.45 10.75 -15.73
N SER A 254 16.93 9.55 -16.03
CA SER A 254 17.38 8.31 -15.41
C SER A 254 18.79 7.94 -15.86
N ARG A 255 19.65 7.57 -14.92
CA ARG A 255 20.99 7.01 -15.18
C ARG A 255 20.96 5.51 -15.51
N LEU A 256 19.82 4.86 -15.23
CA LEU A 256 19.55 3.48 -15.59
C LEU A 256 19.28 3.37 -17.09
N LYS A 257 19.62 2.22 -17.67
CA LYS A 257 19.38 1.89 -19.08
C LYS A 257 18.55 0.61 -19.17
N ILE A 258 17.88 0.43 -20.31
CA ILE A 258 17.20 -0.84 -20.62
C ILE A 258 18.23 -1.97 -20.52
N SER A 259 17.83 -3.10 -19.98
CA SER A 259 18.63 -4.31 -19.69
C SER A 259 19.64 -4.15 -18.54
N ASP A 260 19.65 -3.05 -17.78
CA ASP A 260 20.37 -3.02 -16.51
C ASP A 260 19.70 -3.98 -15.53
N ASN A 261 20.48 -4.85 -14.90
CA ASN A 261 20.03 -5.65 -13.76
C ASN A 261 20.56 -5.00 -12.47
N ILE A 262 19.66 -4.46 -11.63
CA ILE A 262 20.04 -3.87 -10.35
C ILE A 262 20.27 -5.02 -9.36
N VAL A 263 21.48 -5.13 -8.82
CA VAL A 263 21.85 -6.20 -7.90
C VAL A 263 22.06 -5.73 -6.46
N GLU A 264 22.31 -4.41 -6.29
CA GLU A 264 22.54 -3.83 -4.97
C GLU A 264 22.07 -2.38 -4.94
N ALA A 265 21.52 -1.95 -3.81
CA ALA A 265 21.14 -0.58 -3.52
C ALA A 265 21.55 -0.21 -2.10
N ASN A 266 22.32 0.89 -1.93
CA ASN A 266 22.86 1.34 -0.64
C ASN A 266 23.55 0.23 0.17
N GLY A 267 24.33 -0.65 -0.49
CA GLY A 267 25.04 -1.77 0.13
C GLY A 267 24.16 -3.00 0.45
N ILE A 268 22.87 -2.98 0.07
CA ILE A 268 21.92 -4.07 0.32
C ILE A 268 21.63 -4.80 -1.00
N LYS A 269 21.76 -6.13 -1.01
CA LYS A 269 21.38 -6.96 -2.17
C LYS A 269 19.88 -6.83 -2.41
N VAL A 270 19.51 -6.60 -3.68
CA VAL A 270 18.11 -6.47 -4.11
C VAL A 270 17.84 -7.38 -5.29
N THR A 271 16.67 -8.03 -5.30
CA THR A 271 16.25 -8.98 -6.33
C THR A 271 14.89 -8.65 -6.92
N ASN A 272 14.14 -7.77 -6.27
CA ASN A 272 12.79 -7.39 -6.66
C ASN A 272 12.52 -5.90 -6.37
N PRO A 273 11.46 -5.30 -6.93
CA PRO A 273 11.13 -3.89 -6.75
C PRO A 273 10.87 -3.50 -5.28
N THR A 274 10.29 -4.40 -4.47
CA THR A 274 10.00 -4.13 -3.06
C THR A 274 11.28 -4.05 -2.23
N ALA A 275 12.22 -4.98 -2.45
CA ALA A 275 13.53 -4.97 -1.81
C ALA A 275 14.31 -3.68 -2.18
N LEU A 276 14.29 -3.28 -3.47
CA LEU A 276 14.88 -2.01 -3.92
C LEU A 276 14.23 -0.81 -3.21
N SER A 277 12.90 -0.77 -3.19
CA SER A 277 12.14 0.28 -2.53
C SER A 277 12.51 0.38 -1.06
N THR A 278 12.51 -0.73 -0.32
CA THR A 278 12.84 -0.76 1.12
C THR A 278 14.29 -0.36 1.40
N ALA A 279 15.25 -0.81 0.58
CA ALA A 279 16.66 -0.45 0.71
C ALA A 279 16.95 1.05 0.49
N THR A 280 16.07 1.74 -0.23
CA THR A 280 16.30 3.14 -0.63
C THR A 280 15.39 4.15 0.07
N ARG A 281 14.34 3.72 0.78
CA ARG A 281 13.42 4.62 1.51
C ARG A 281 14.13 5.49 2.54
N GLY A 282 13.69 6.74 2.63
CA GLY A 282 14.19 7.71 3.60
C GLY A 282 15.53 8.37 3.21
N ASN A 283 16.10 8.03 2.05
CA ASN A 283 17.30 8.68 1.55
C ASN A 283 17.17 8.94 0.04
N ASN A 284 17.20 10.19 -0.38
CA ASN A 284 17.07 10.58 -1.79
C ASN A 284 18.38 10.45 -2.60
N LYS A 285 19.52 10.27 -1.93
CA LYS A 285 20.80 9.92 -2.57
C LYS A 285 20.95 8.40 -2.52
N VAL A 286 21.10 7.78 -3.66
CA VAL A 286 21.11 6.34 -3.82
C VAL A 286 22.37 5.89 -4.56
N GLU A 287 23.00 4.87 -4.01
CA GLU A 287 24.09 4.13 -4.63
C GLU A 287 23.55 2.81 -5.15
N LEU A 288 23.66 2.58 -6.46
CA LEU A 288 23.23 1.35 -7.11
C LEU A 288 24.42 0.62 -7.69
N VAL A 289 24.44 -0.70 -7.55
CA VAL A 289 25.30 -1.57 -8.35
C VAL A 289 24.43 -2.27 -9.40
N VAL A 290 24.73 -2.05 -10.66
CA VAL A 290 24.01 -2.68 -11.77
C VAL A 290 24.94 -3.58 -12.59
N LEU A 291 24.39 -4.67 -13.12
CA LEU A 291 25.05 -5.47 -14.17
C LEU A 291 24.57 -4.95 -15.52
N ARG A 292 25.49 -4.35 -16.29
CA ARG A 292 25.26 -3.86 -17.65
C ARG A 292 26.21 -4.57 -18.59
N ASN A 293 25.69 -5.34 -19.55
CA ASN A 293 26.49 -6.18 -20.44
C ASN A 293 27.50 -7.08 -19.68
N GLY A 294 27.05 -7.70 -18.58
CA GLY A 294 27.87 -8.57 -17.73
C GLY A 294 28.90 -7.86 -16.83
N LYS A 295 29.03 -6.54 -16.92
CA LYS A 295 29.97 -5.76 -16.09
C LYS A 295 29.25 -5.04 -14.94
N LYS A 296 29.84 -5.06 -13.74
CA LYS A 296 29.36 -4.27 -12.60
C LYS A 296 29.65 -2.78 -12.84
N ILE A 297 28.63 -1.94 -12.68
CA ILE A 297 28.71 -0.48 -12.79
C ILE A 297 28.06 0.13 -11.55
N ASN A 298 28.77 1.05 -10.91
CA ASN A 298 28.25 1.84 -9.81
C ASN A 298 27.58 3.10 -10.34
N ILE A 299 26.33 3.34 -9.89
CA ILE A 299 25.54 4.51 -10.26
C ILE A 299 25.14 5.25 -9.00
N ASN A 300 25.66 6.47 -8.86
CA ASN A 300 25.22 7.39 -7.81
C ASN A 300 24.20 8.35 -8.39
N THR A 301 23.00 8.39 -7.81
CA THR A 301 21.89 9.21 -8.30
C THR A 301 21.15 9.88 -7.16
N GLN A 302 20.48 10.98 -7.46
CA GLN A 302 19.57 11.65 -6.55
C GLN A 302 18.16 11.59 -7.14
N LEU A 303 17.23 11.04 -6.36
CA LEU A 303 15.87 10.77 -6.79
C LEU A 303 14.85 11.51 -5.92
N LYS A 304 13.66 11.74 -6.46
CA LYS A 304 12.51 12.26 -5.71
C LYS A 304 11.65 11.09 -5.22
N THR A 305 10.96 11.29 -4.10
CA THR A 305 9.96 10.32 -3.64
C THR A 305 8.71 10.38 -4.53
N LYS A 306 7.99 9.27 -4.64
CA LYS A 306 6.65 9.23 -5.28
C LYS A 306 5.61 9.96 -4.43
N GLY A 307 5.87 10.10 -3.14
CA GLY A 307 5.00 10.72 -2.15
C GLY A 307 3.87 9.78 -1.71
N SER A 308 3.36 10.01 -0.50
CA SER A 308 2.16 9.33 0.01
C SER A 308 0.92 9.72 -0.80
N LEU A 309 -0.04 8.81 -0.92
CA LEU A 309 -1.34 9.13 -1.52
C LEU A 309 -2.07 10.22 -0.75
N THR A 310 -1.84 10.36 0.56
CA THR A 310 -2.45 11.42 1.39
C THR A 310 -2.06 12.84 0.97
N LYS A 311 -1.04 13.00 0.15
CA LYS A 311 -0.63 14.29 -0.45
C LYS A 311 -1.34 14.59 -1.77
N ARG A 312 -2.16 13.67 -2.26
CA ARG A 312 -2.97 13.90 -3.47
C ARG A 312 -4.18 14.74 -3.15
N ARG A 313 -4.59 15.52 -4.14
CA ARG A 313 -5.87 16.23 -4.13
C ARG A 313 -6.57 16.04 -5.46
N GLY A 314 -7.86 16.15 -5.45
CA GLY A 314 -8.70 16.18 -6.64
C GLY A 314 -9.49 17.47 -6.73
N LEU A 315 -9.99 17.78 -7.90
CA LEU A 315 -10.94 18.85 -8.14
C LEU A 315 -12.30 18.24 -8.45
N VAL A 316 -13.27 18.49 -7.61
CA VAL A 316 -14.67 18.15 -7.87
C VAL A 316 -15.23 19.19 -8.83
N LEU A 317 -15.81 18.72 -9.91
CA LEU A 317 -16.52 19.51 -10.91
C LEU A 317 -17.89 18.86 -11.11
N SER A 318 -18.92 19.48 -10.59
CA SER A 318 -20.26 18.91 -10.54
C SER A 318 -20.23 17.56 -9.81
N ASN A 319 -20.37 16.44 -10.52
CA ASN A 319 -20.28 15.10 -9.95
C ASN A 319 -19.05 14.31 -10.47
N ALA A 320 -18.13 14.98 -11.15
CA ALA A 320 -16.89 14.37 -11.60
C ALA A 320 -15.72 14.76 -10.69
N LEU A 321 -14.83 13.82 -10.44
CA LEU A 321 -13.56 14.04 -9.75
C LEU A 321 -12.43 14.07 -10.77
N ILE A 322 -11.65 15.15 -10.80
CA ILE A 322 -10.52 15.37 -11.70
C ILE A 322 -9.23 15.37 -10.89
N SER A 323 -8.20 14.70 -11.36
CA SER A 323 -6.87 14.74 -10.76
C SER A 323 -5.73 14.75 -11.77
N ASN A 324 -4.50 14.96 -11.30
CA ASN A 324 -3.29 14.97 -12.13
C ASN A 324 -2.76 13.58 -12.46
N LYS A 325 -3.28 12.50 -11.85
CA LYS A 325 -2.77 11.13 -11.99
C LYS A 325 -3.91 10.15 -12.13
N LEU A 326 -3.77 9.18 -13.03
CA LEU A 326 -4.51 7.93 -12.96
C LEU A 326 -4.12 7.16 -11.69
N SER A 327 -5.02 6.32 -11.20
CA SER A 327 -4.74 5.47 -10.03
C SER A 327 -3.65 4.45 -10.35
N SER A 328 -2.96 4.01 -9.31
CA SER A 328 -1.87 3.03 -9.38
C SER A 328 -2.29 1.62 -9.84
N ASN A 329 -3.58 1.31 -9.89
CA ASN A 329 -4.09 -0.01 -10.28
C ASN A 329 -4.09 -0.27 -11.80
N TYR A 330 -3.65 0.70 -12.60
CA TYR A 330 -3.40 0.50 -14.02
C TYR A 330 -1.94 0.10 -14.25
N SER A 331 -1.61 -1.15 -13.93
CA SER A 331 -0.37 -1.78 -14.37
C SER A 331 -0.49 -2.09 -15.87
N GLY A 332 0.17 -1.30 -16.72
CA GLY A 332 0.20 -1.56 -18.15
C GLY A 332 0.71 -0.39 -18.98
N ILE A 333 0.81 -0.61 -20.28
CA ILE A 333 1.28 0.37 -21.28
C ILE A 333 0.50 1.69 -21.22
N SER A 334 -0.78 1.64 -20.81
CA SER A 334 -1.63 2.83 -20.67
C SER A 334 -1.15 3.77 -19.55
N GLU A 335 -0.72 3.27 -18.40
CA GLU A 335 -0.17 4.10 -17.32
C GLU A 335 1.11 4.82 -17.77
N GLN A 336 1.94 4.20 -18.58
CA GLN A 336 3.17 4.76 -19.12
C GLN A 336 2.89 5.92 -20.08
N ILE A 337 1.90 5.78 -20.96
CA ILE A 337 1.53 6.82 -21.94
C ILE A 337 0.90 8.01 -21.21
N PHE A 338 0.11 7.77 -20.15
CA PHE A 338 -0.61 8.82 -19.42
C PHE A 338 0.26 9.53 -18.38
N ASN A 339 1.17 8.83 -17.72
CA ASN A 339 2.06 9.43 -16.71
C ASN A 339 3.21 10.25 -17.31
N SER A 340 3.62 9.96 -18.54
CA SER A 340 4.68 10.72 -19.24
C SER A 340 4.20 12.12 -19.68
N GLN A 341 2.88 12.34 -19.79
CA GLN A 341 2.29 13.61 -20.16
C GLN A 341 1.54 14.18 -18.95
N LYS A 342 1.87 15.41 -18.52
CA LYS A 342 1.19 16.14 -17.45
C LYS A 342 -0.23 16.52 -17.92
N HIS A 343 -1.16 15.56 -17.86
CA HIS A 343 -2.57 15.79 -18.18
C HIS A 343 -3.43 15.68 -16.92
N LEU A 344 -4.57 16.37 -16.97
CA LEU A 344 -5.66 16.19 -16.03
C LEU A 344 -6.56 15.05 -16.52
N VAL A 345 -6.99 14.21 -15.57
CA VAL A 345 -7.79 13.03 -15.87
C VAL A 345 -9.03 13.01 -14.99
N VAL A 346 -10.16 12.64 -15.59
CA VAL A 346 -11.40 12.36 -14.85
C VAL A 346 -11.25 11.01 -14.17
N GLN A 347 -11.19 10.98 -12.84
CA GLN A 347 -10.99 9.77 -12.04
C GLN A 347 -12.28 8.98 -11.86
N SER A 348 -13.33 9.68 -11.44
CA SER A 348 -14.65 9.10 -11.21
C SER A 348 -15.75 10.08 -11.63
N VAL A 349 -16.91 9.54 -11.94
CA VAL A 349 -18.13 10.32 -12.26
C VAL A 349 -19.31 9.62 -11.62
N GLU A 350 -20.01 10.29 -10.73
CA GLU A 350 -21.26 9.84 -10.15
C GLU A 350 -22.47 10.12 -11.07
N ALA A 351 -23.60 9.49 -10.81
CA ALA A 351 -24.83 9.83 -11.49
C ALA A 351 -25.19 11.31 -11.24
N GLY A 352 -25.48 12.10 -12.28
CA GLY A 352 -25.83 13.51 -12.16
C GLY A 352 -25.48 14.32 -13.41
N VAL A 353 -25.29 15.66 -13.24
CA VAL A 353 -25.19 16.63 -14.34
C VAL A 353 -24.01 16.39 -15.30
N ALA A 354 -22.88 15.95 -14.80
CA ALA A 354 -21.71 15.64 -15.64
C ALA A 354 -21.77 14.22 -16.22
N SER A 355 -22.63 13.34 -15.69
CA SER A 355 -22.78 11.97 -16.18
C SER A 355 -23.29 11.97 -17.63
N GLY A 356 -22.62 11.24 -18.49
CA GLY A 356 -22.89 11.21 -19.93
C GLY A 356 -22.03 12.18 -20.74
N LYS A 357 -21.51 13.26 -20.15
CA LYS A 357 -20.58 14.21 -20.81
C LYS A 357 -19.13 13.88 -20.47
N LEU A 358 -18.79 13.85 -19.18
CA LEU A 358 -17.51 13.34 -18.68
C LEU A 358 -17.66 11.85 -18.34
N LYS A 359 -16.63 11.08 -18.59
CA LYS A 359 -16.54 9.68 -18.15
C LYS A 359 -15.25 9.45 -17.39
N SER A 360 -15.27 8.49 -16.48
CA SER A 360 -14.05 8.03 -15.86
C SER A 360 -12.99 7.67 -16.91
N ARG A 361 -11.75 8.05 -16.67
CA ARG A 361 -10.58 7.90 -17.55
C ARG A 361 -10.54 8.87 -18.77
N ASP A 362 -11.45 9.83 -18.88
CA ASP A 362 -11.29 10.91 -19.85
C ASP A 362 -10.04 11.73 -19.55
N ILE A 363 -9.22 11.99 -20.55
CA ILE A 363 -8.06 12.87 -20.47
C ILE A 363 -8.48 14.25 -20.96
N ILE A 364 -8.29 15.25 -20.11
CA ILE A 364 -8.60 16.62 -20.45
C ILE A 364 -7.43 17.20 -21.25
N MET A 365 -7.62 17.39 -22.54
CA MET A 365 -6.61 17.93 -23.46
C MET A 365 -6.61 19.46 -23.46
N TYR A 366 -7.82 20.05 -23.56
CA TYR A 366 -8.05 21.51 -23.57
C TYR A 366 -9.38 21.84 -22.89
N VAL A 367 -9.48 23.04 -22.34
CA VAL A 367 -10.73 23.65 -21.85
C VAL A 367 -10.91 25.01 -22.51
N ASP A 368 -12.01 25.22 -23.22
CA ASP A 368 -12.29 26.39 -24.07
C ASP A 368 -11.07 26.77 -24.98
N GLY A 369 -10.46 25.76 -25.60
CA GLY A 369 -9.28 25.89 -26.45
C GLY A 369 -7.95 26.15 -25.72
N LYS A 370 -7.94 26.26 -24.38
CA LYS A 370 -6.73 26.46 -23.56
C LYS A 370 -6.19 25.14 -23.02
N LYS A 371 -4.89 24.92 -23.15
CA LYS A 371 -4.21 23.75 -22.52
C LYS A 371 -3.98 24.04 -21.05
N ILE A 372 -4.68 23.29 -20.18
CA ILE A 372 -4.56 23.39 -18.72
C ILE A 372 -3.88 22.11 -18.20
N LYS A 373 -2.84 22.26 -17.39
CA LYS A 373 -2.02 21.14 -16.93
C LYS A 373 -2.12 20.87 -15.42
N TYR A 374 -2.57 21.83 -14.64
CA TYR A 374 -2.61 21.75 -13.18
C TYR A 374 -4.02 22.00 -12.66
N LEU A 375 -4.35 21.38 -11.53
CA LEU A 375 -5.67 21.50 -10.90
C LEU A 375 -5.97 22.95 -10.47
N ASP A 376 -4.95 23.67 -9.97
CA ASP A 376 -5.10 25.07 -9.56
C ASP A 376 -5.46 25.97 -10.74
N ASP A 377 -4.80 25.75 -11.88
CA ASP A 377 -5.10 26.51 -13.10
C ASP A 377 -6.51 26.19 -13.62
N LEU A 378 -6.93 24.92 -13.52
CA LEU A 378 -8.28 24.51 -13.87
C LEU A 378 -9.30 25.15 -12.95
N TYR A 379 -9.08 25.09 -11.64
CA TYR A 379 -9.95 25.73 -10.66
C TYR A 379 -10.07 27.23 -10.90
N ALA A 380 -8.95 27.95 -11.02
CA ALA A 380 -8.93 29.38 -11.27
C ALA A 380 -9.65 29.76 -12.58
N TYR A 381 -9.50 28.92 -13.62
CA TYR A 381 -10.14 29.14 -14.91
C TYR A 381 -11.66 28.92 -14.87
N LEU A 382 -12.15 27.94 -14.08
CA LEU A 382 -13.56 27.56 -14.02
C LEU A 382 -14.36 28.30 -12.95
N ASN A 383 -13.72 28.82 -11.90
CA ASN A 383 -14.36 29.31 -10.68
C ASN A 383 -15.46 30.37 -10.90
N ASN A 384 -15.36 31.16 -11.98
CA ASN A 384 -16.36 32.19 -12.31
C ASN A 384 -17.19 31.85 -13.55
N LYS A 385 -17.17 30.61 -14.01
CA LYS A 385 -17.90 30.16 -15.20
C LYS A 385 -19.12 29.32 -14.83
N LYS A 386 -20.18 29.46 -15.59
CA LYS A 386 -21.39 28.63 -15.52
C LYS A 386 -21.26 27.36 -16.37
N GLN A 387 -20.41 27.42 -17.40
CA GLN A 387 -20.20 26.36 -18.37
C GLN A 387 -18.84 26.52 -19.06
N ALA A 388 -18.23 25.38 -19.44
CA ALA A 388 -17.02 25.34 -20.25
C ALA A 388 -17.07 24.20 -21.28
N GLU A 389 -16.33 24.34 -22.38
CA GLU A 389 -16.17 23.28 -23.37
C GLU A 389 -14.86 22.53 -23.13
N PHE A 390 -14.97 21.23 -22.96
CA PHE A 390 -13.86 20.33 -22.74
C PHE A 390 -13.54 19.55 -24.00
N PHE A 391 -12.30 19.62 -24.46
CA PHE A 391 -11.76 18.73 -25.48
C PHE A 391 -11.10 17.55 -24.77
N LEU A 392 -11.69 16.38 -24.91
CA LEU A 392 -11.39 15.16 -24.18
C LEU A 392 -10.80 14.11 -25.11
N ARG A 393 -9.81 13.35 -24.62
CA ARG A 393 -9.38 12.10 -25.23
C ARG A 393 -9.89 10.95 -24.39
N ARG A 394 -10.68 10.07 -24.99
CA ARG A 394 -11.35 8.94 -24.35
C ARG A 394 -10.84 7.62 -24.89
N ALA A 395 -10.53 6.67 -23.99
CA ALA A 395 -10.22 5.30 -24.35
C ALA A 395 -11.49 4.47 -24.45
N SER A 396 -11.57 3.59 -25.44
CA SER A 396 -12.60 2.55 -25.55
C SER A 396 -11.95 1.22 -25.91
N PHE A 397 -12.53 0.11 -25.43
CA PHE A 397 -12.11 -1.23 -25.81
C PHE A 397 -12.93 -1.67 -27.03
N PHE A 398 -12.25 -2.04 -28.09
CA PHE A 398 -12.87 -2.60 -29.29
C PHE A 398 -12.01 -3.77 -29.80
N ASN A 399 -12.58 -4.99 -29.86
CA ASN A 399 -11.90 -6.23 -30.26
C ASN A 399 -10.53 -6.40 -29.55
N ASP A 400 -10.53 -6.37 -28.22
CA ASP A 400 -9.35 -6.51 -27.35
C ASP A 400 -8.24 -5.44 -27.56
N LYS A 401 -8.56 -4.38 -28.28
CA LYS A 401 -7.65 -3.25 -28.49
C LYS A 401 -8.18 -2.00 -27.83
N ILE A 402 -7.28 -1.21 -27.26
CA ILE A 402 -7.58 0.12 -26.76
C ILE A 402 -7.57 1.08 -27.95
N VAL A 403 -8.71 1.71 -28.20
CA VAL A 403 -8.87 2.75 -29.23
C VAL A 403 -9.10 4.08 -28.54
N PHE A 404 -8.37 5.10 -28.93
CA PHE A 404 -8.56 6.47 -28.46
C PHE A 404 -9.37 7.27 -29.48
N TYR A 405 -10.31 8.07 -28.98
CA TYR A 405 -11.07 9.03 -29.79
C TYR A 405 -11.25 10.34 -29.03
N ASP A 406 -11.29 11.42 -29.80
CA ASP A 406 -11.38 12.77 -29.27
C ASP A 406 -12.83 13.29 -29.33
N ARG A 407 -13.24 14.06 -28.30
CA ARG A 407 -14.59 14.59 -28.16
C ARG A 407 -14.59 16.00 -27.60
N TYR A 408 -15.59 16.79 -28.01
CA TYR A 408 -15.92 18.06 -27.38
C TYR A 408 -17.18 17.88 -26.54
N GLU A 409 -17.12 18.30 -25.28
CA GLU A 409 -18.26 18.24 -24.37
C GLU A 409 -18.45 19.58 -23.64
N LYS A 410 -19.67 20.12 -23.70
CA LYS A 410 -20.04 21.30 -22.93
C LYS A 410 -20.52 20.87 -21.54
N VAL A 411 -19.76 21.19 -20.51
CA VAL A 411 -20.01 20.80 -19.12
C VAL A 411 -20.45 22.03 -18.33
N LYS A 412 -21.58 21.92 -17.61
CA LYS A 412 -21.99 22.92 -16.61
C LYS A 412 -21.03 22.88 -15.44
N ILE A 413 -20.70 24.02 -14.89
CA ILE A 413 -19.83 24.16 -13.72
C ILE A 413 -20.71 24.31 -12.49
N GLU A 414 -20.80 23.26 -11.72
CA GLU A 414 -21.51 23.20 -10.44
C GLU A 414 -20.57 22.55 -9.41
N ASP A 415 -20.71 22.90 -8.14
CA ASP A 415 -19.98 22.25 -7.04
C ASP A 415 -18.45 22.20 -7.22
N LEU A 416 -17.86 23.29 -7.70
CA LEU A 416 -16.41 23.34 -7.95
C LEU A 416 -15.65 23.52 -6.63
N LYS A 417 -14.99 22.45 -6.15
CA LYS A 417 -14.23 22.46 -4.92
C LYS A 417 -13.05 21.47 -4.96
N PHE A 418 -12.02 21.75 -4.17
CA PHE A 418 -10.96 20.76 -3.94
C PHE A 418 -11.42 19.68 -2.98
N LEU A 419 -11.02 18.44 -3.25
CA LEU A 419 -11.13 17.29 -2.37
C LEU A 419 -9.72 16.87 -1.93
N GLU A 420 -9.48 16.85 -0.63
CA GLU A 420 -8.18 16.57 -0.03
C GLU A 420 -8.34 15.59 1.15
N PHE A 421 -7.26 14.86 1.46
CA PHE A 421 -7.23 13.98 2.61
C PHE A 421 -7.28 14.80 3.91
N ASN A 422 -8.05 14.33 4.88
CA ASN A 422 -8.13 14.89 6.24
C ASN A 422 -8.65 16.34 6.35
N LYS A 423 -9.43 16.78 5.35
CA LYS A 423 -10.16 18.06 5.44
C LYS A 423 -11.64 17.86 5.58
#